data_8d2c04f73fab5693ae9b8aafbed9bcdb
#
_entry.id   8d2c04f73fab5693ae9b8aafbed9bcdb
#
_cell.length_a   1.000
_cell.length_b   1.000
_cell.length_c   1.000
_cell.angle_alpha   90.00
_cell.angle_beta   90.00
_cell.angle_gamma   90.00
#
_symmetry.space_group_name_H-M   'P 1'
#
loop_
_entity.id
_entity.type
_entity.pdbx_description
1 polymer ?
#
loop_
_entity_poly.entity_id
_entity_poly.type
_entity_poly.pdbx_seq_one_letter_code
_entity_poly.pdbx_strand_id
1 'polypeptide(L)'
;MNPIVSILNRVNVPKKDKYRILSFPTHESYQTNLAETGHEFILFNRGGGNKIWEEKYKPLPKNTHIFNAITDTEYDIDFVLSQERFGQIQFAQEISKSLRIPIIHLEHIEPQLNNWPQEQFDHMRSFKADINVFITEHNQKSWGINDSVVVKHGIRTDDFNGWTGPADGDVKYVLYIVNGLESRDQFCGFTEWSAVKEKVEKIDPSIKFALVGENPGVSQPISNEKILVSSINKCACYINTSRLSPVPMSLMEAMSCGAPCVSSAKQEIPKIMQNDDVCTNDLDQMAAQIVKICNDKEYAVKIGSHCRNQIVNNYNIGDFVNAWNKIFDLAHEIRIGRVI
;
A
#
# COMPACT_ATOMS: atom_id res chain seq x y z
N MET A 1 13.93 31.46 -22.17
CA MET A 1 13.07 30.80 -23.18
C MET A 1 11.73 31.49 -23.16
N ASN A 2 11.16 31.77 -24.34
CA ASN A 2 9.87 32.48 -24.42
C ASN A 2 8.78 31.54 -23.89
N PRO A 3 7.96 31.94 -22.90
CA PRO A 3 6.90 31.09 -22.32
C PRO A 3 5.89 30.58 -23.37
N ILE A 4 5.65 31.37 -24.42
CA ILE A 4 4.73 30.99 -25.49
C ILE A 4 5.28 29.81 -26.31
N VAL A 5 6.58 29.83 -26.64
CA VAL A 5 7.25 28.73 -27.36
C VAL A 5 7.24 27.46 -26.54
N SER A 6 7.45 27.56 -25.20
CA SER A 6 7.36 26.44 -24.29
C SER A 6 5.95 25.81 -24.23
N ILE A 7 4.90 26.64 -24.27
CA ILE A 7 3.51 26.18 -24.28
C ILE A 7 3.15 25.54 -25.63
N LEU A 8 3.54 26.14 -26.74
CA LEU A 8 3.27 25.60 -28.07
C LEU A 8 3.97 24.27 -28.33
N ASN A 9 5.19 24.11 -27.82
CA ASN A 9 5.92 22.84 -27.94
C ASN A 9 5.30 21.74 -27.07
N ARG A 10 4.70 22.05 -25.92
CA ARG A 10 3.96 21.10 -25.09
C ARG A 10 2.70 20.54 -25.76
N VAL A 11 2.02 21.36 -26.58
CA VAL A 11 0.77 20.97 -27.26
C VAL A 11 1.01 19.99 -28.42
N ASN A 12 2.22 19.96 -28.97
CA ASN A 12 2.53 19.22 -30.20
C ASN A 12 3.35 17.94 -30.01
N VAL A 13 3.72 17.58 -28.78
CA VAL A 13 4.46 16.34 -28.57
C VAL A 13 3.48 15.21 -28.30
N PRO A 14 3.45 14.17 -29.15
CA PRO A 14 2.55 13.05 -28.96
C PRO A 14 2.91 12.33 -27.64
N LYS A 15 1.89 12.05 -26.83
CA LYS A 15 2.01 11.17 -25.67
C LYS A 15 2.46 9.80 -26.16
N LYS A 16 3.33 9.14 -25.39
CA LYS A 16 3.67 7.75 -25.64
C LYS A 16 2.52 6.87 -25.16
N ASP A 17 2.18 5.84 -25.91
CA ASP A 17 1.22 4.82 -25.44
C ASP A 17 1.75 4.07 -24.22
N LYS A 18 3.07 3.92 -24.10
CA LYS A 18 3.75 3.27 -22.98
C LYS A 18 5.00 4.03 -22.59
N TYR A 19 5.14 4.30 -21.31
CA TYR A 19 6.36 4.82 -20.70
C TYR A 19 7.22 3.69 -20.15
N ARG A 20 8.53 3.89 -20.08
CA ARG A 20 9.51 3.05 -19.41
C ARG A 20 9.98 3.73 -18.14
N ILE A 21 9.69 3.13 -17.01
CA ILE A 21 9.85 3.74 -15.70
C ILE A 21 10.89 2.94 -14.91
N LEU A 22 12.02 3.57 -14.60
CA LEU A 22 12.99 2.99 -13.68
C LEU A 22 12.46 3.14 -12.26
N SER A 23 12.19 2.04 -11.58
CA SER A 23 11.55 2.03 -10.26
C SER A 23 12.41 1.34 -9.20
N PHE A 24 12.31 1.86 -7.97
CA PHE A 24 12.93 1.28 -6.79
C PHE A 24 11.81 0.87 -5.82
N PRO A 25 11.18 -0.31 -6.01
CA PRO A 25 10.03 -0.70 -5.22
C PRO A 25 10.42 -0.95 -3.76
N THR A 26 9.51 -0.62 -2.86
CA THR A 26 9.57 -0.95 -1.44
C THR A 26 8.57 -2.03 -1.05
N HIS A 27 7.49 -2.18 -1.84
CA HIS A 27 6.41 -3.11 -1.59
C HIS A 27 5.90 -3.76 -2.87
N GLU A 28 5.91 -5.10 -2.94
CA GLU A 28 5.47 -5.85 -4.11
C GLU A 28 4.01 -5.58 -4.45
N SER A 29 3.13 -5.49 -3.45
CA SER A 29 1.70 -5.22 -3.67
C SER A 29 1.45 -3.86 -4.31
N TYR A 30 2.19 -2.81 -3.89
CA TYR A 30 2.03 -1.49 -4.51
C TYR A 30 2.57 -1.46 -5.93
N GLN A 31 3.74 -2.07 -6.15
CA GLN A 31 4.33 -2.16 -7.49
C GLN A 31 3.47 -3.00 -8.44
N THR A 32 2.80 -4.05 -7.95
CA THR A 32 1.80 -4.81 -8.72
C THR A 32 0.64 -3.93 -9.16
N ASN A 33 0.13 -3.08 -8.27
CA ASN A 33 -0.92 -2.12 -8.63
C ASN A 33 -0.43 -1.05 -9.63
N LEU A 34 0.83 -0.58 -9.50
CA LEU A 34 1.43 0.32 -10.50
C LEU A 34 1.51 -0.34 -11.89
N ALA A 35 1.77 -1.63 -11.96
CA ALA A 35 1.84 -2.37 -13.21
C ALA A 35 0.48 -2.39 -13.96
N GLU A 36 -0.65 -2.24 -13.26
CA GLU A 36 -1.99 -2.11 -13.87
C GLU A 36 -2.14 -0.84 -14.74
N THR A 37 -1.24 0.14 -14.60
CA THR A 37 -1.19 1.32 -15.51
C THR A 37 -0.83 0.95 -16.95
N GLY A 38 -0.33 -0.26 -17.19
CA GLY A 38 0.05 -0.77 -18.51
C GLY A 38 1.43 -0.29 -19.02
N HIS A 39 2.12 0.55 -18.26
CA HIS A 39 3.49 1.00 -18.56
C HIS A 39 4.52 -0.09 -18.25
N GLU A 40 5.75 0.06 -18.76
CA GLU A 40 6.86 -0.83 -18.48
C GLU A 40 7.64 -0.35 -17.24
N PHE A 41 7.82 -1.24 -16.27
CA PHE A 41 8.61 -0.97 -15.08
C PHE A 41 9.93 -1.73 -15.11
N ILE A 42 11.02 -1.00 -14.90
CA ILE A 42 12.35 -1.54 -14.79
C ILE A 42 12.76 -1.41 -13.34
N LEU A 43 12.81 -2.54 -12.62
CA LEU A 43 13.19 -2.55 -11.22
C LEU A 43 14.72 -2.67 -11.14
N PHE A 44 15.33 -1.69 -10.51
CA PHE A 44 16.78 -1.66 -10.37
C PHE A 44 17.22 -2.17 -9.01
N ASN A 45 18.06 -3.22 -9.04
CA ASN A 45 18.70 -3.76 -7.85
C ASN A 45 19.99 -2.99 -7.55
N ARG A 46 20.00 -2.19 -6.50
CA ARG A 46 21.16 -1.39 -6.07
C ARG A 46 22.34 -2.21 -5.52
N GLY A 47 22.20 -3.55 -5.43
CA GLY A 47 23.14 -4.39 -4.71
C GLY A 47 22.90 -4.34 -3.19
N GLY A 48 23.66 -5.08 -2.42
CA GLY A 48 23.51 -5.11 -0.96
C GLY A 48 22.86 -6.38 -0.41
N GLY A 49 22.64 -7.37 -1.27
CA GLY A 49 22.21 -8.71 -0.84
C GLY A 49 20.69 -8.91 -0.67
N ASN A 50 19.91 -7.83 -0.65
CA ASN A 50 18.46 -7.95 -0.61
C ASN A 50 17.89 -8.19 -2.00
N LYS A 51 16.95 -9.13 -2.11
CA LYS A 51 16.21 -9.34 -3.34
C LYS A 51 15.31 -8.13 -3.59
N ILE A 52 15.27 -7.67 -4.83
CA ILE A 52 14.42 -6.54 -5.23
C ILE A 52 12.95 -6.96 -5.36
N TRP A 53 12.69 -8.26 -5.47
CA TRP A 53 11.36 -8.84 -5.59
C TRP A 53 11.31 -10.20 -4.90
N GLU A 54 10.29 -10.39 -4.08
CA GLU A 54 10.06 -11.64 -3.35
C GLU A 54 8.78 -12.31 -3.88
N GLU A 55 8.94 -13.26 -4.78
CA GLU A 55 7.81 -14.01 -5.38
C GLU A 55 6.95 -14.76 -4.35
N LYS A 56 7.48 -15.00 -3.15
CA LYS A 56 6.69 -15.57 -2.05
C LYS A 56 5.55 -14.66 -1.59
N TYR A 57 5.61 -13.36 -1.88
CA TYR A 57 4.54 -12.40 -1.55
C TYR A 57 3.63 -12.14 -2.76
N LYS A 58 4.21 -11.89 -3.92
CA LYS A 58 3.46 -11.61 -5.17
C LYS A 58 4.26 -12.08 -6.38
N PRO A 59 3.61 -12.67 -7.40
CA PRO A 59 4.26 -12.94 -8.67
C PRO A 59 4.70 -11.64 -9.36
N LEU A 60 5.83 -11.68 -10.07
CA LEU A 60 6.32 -10.53 -10.83
C LEU A 60 5.34 -10.20 -11.98
N PRO A 61 4.85 -8.95 -12.09
CA PRO A 61 3.97 -8.56 -13.21
C PRO A 61 4.67 -8.68 -14.58
N LYS A 62 3.91 -9.01 -15.63
CA LYS A 62 4.45 -9.27 -16.99
C LYS A 62 5.15 -8.07 -17.62
N ASN A 63 4.75 -6.84 -17.28
CA ASN A 63 5.32 -5.58 -17.75
C ASN A 63 6.36 -5.02 -16.76
N THR A 64 6.94 -5.87 -15.93
CA THR A 64 7.94 -5.52 -14.92
C THR A 64 9.18 -6.39 -15.11
N HIS A 65 10.35 -5.74 -15.20
CA HIS A 65 11.63 -6.39 -15.48
C HIS A 65 12.65 -6.04 -14.40
N ILE A 66 13.50 -7.00 -14.01
CA ILE A 66 14.53 -6.77 -12.98
C ILE A 66 15.88 -6.62 -13.66
N PHE A 67 16.60 -5.54 -13.31
CA PHE A 67 17.94 -5.23 -13.80
C PHE A 67 18.94 -5.11 -12.66
N ASN A 68 20.13 -5.64 -12.90
CA ASN A 68 21.25 -5.60 -11.95
C ASN A 68 22.30 -4.54 -12.30
N ALA A 69 22.21 -3.92 -13.49
CA ALA A 69 23.14 -2.89 -13.94
C ALA A 69 22.42 -1.83 -14.78
N ILE A 70 22.74 -0.54 -14.53
CA ILE A 70 22.20 0.61 -15.30
C ILE A 70 22.90 0.71 -16.69
N THR A 71 23.99 -0.02 -16.91
CA THR A 71 24.78 0.03 -18.13
C THR A 71 24.14 -0.65 -19.33
N ASP A 72 22.98 -1.30 -19.15
CA ASP A 72 22.20 -1.82 -20.27
C ASP A 72 21.52 -0.65 -20.98
N THR A 73 22.30 0.02 -21.84
CA THR A 73 21.92 1.20 -22.64
C THR A 73 20.82 0.92 -23.68
N GLU A 74 20.29 -0.26 -23.74
CA GLU A 74 19.18 -0.64 -24.62
C GLU A 74 17.82 -0.09 -24.16
N TYR A 75 17.75 0.47 -22.95
CA TYR A 75 16.49 0.96 -22.41
C TYR A 75 16.42 2.48 -22.42
N ASP A 76 15.54 3.01 -23.29
CA ASP A 76 15.14 4.42 -23.27
C ASP A 76 14.22 4.66 -22.06
N ILE A 77 14.80 5.06 -20.91
CA ILE A 77 14.07 5.35 -19.69
C ILE A 77 13.40 6.70 -19.79
N ASP A 78 12.11 6.77 -19.51
CA ASP A 78 11.35 8.02 -19.54
C ASP A 78 11.42 8.77 -18.21
N PHE A 79 11.29 8.06 -17.08
CA PHE A 79 11.26 8.62 -15.74
C PHE A 79 11.97 7.73 -14.73
N VAL A 80 12.32 8.32 -13.59
CA VAL A 80 12.75 7.60 -12.39
C VAL A 80 11.66 7.71 -11.32
N LEU A 81 11.24 6.59 -10.76
CA LEU A 81 10.31 6.51 -9.63
C LEU A 81 11.05 6.03 -8.39
N SER A 82 11.29 6.93 -7.45
CA SER A 82 11.78 6.62 -6.11
C SER A 82 10.59 6.38 -5.18
N GLN A 83 10.69 5.36 -4.31
CA GLN A 83 9.59 4.99 -3.40
C GLN A 83 9.97 5.11 -1.91
N GLU A 84 11.14 5.68 -1.58
CA GLU A 84 11.52 6.03 -0.22
C GLU A 84 12.60 7.11 -0.18
N ARG A 85 12.72 7.82 0.97
CA ARG A 85 13.74 8.87 1.18
C ARG A 85 15.07 8.35 1.72
N PHE A 86 15.16 7.08 2.11
CA PHE A 86 16.35 6.50 2.73
C PHE A 86 17.39 6.04 1.70
N GLY A 87 18.04 6.99 1.05
CA GLY A 87 19.06 6.73 0.03
C GLY A 87 18.53 6.45 -1.38
N GLN A 88 17.25 6.09 -1.56
CA GLN A 88 16.70 5.91 -2.90
C GLN A 88 16.55 7.24 -3.63
N ILE A 89 16.02 8.26 -2.99
CA ILE A 89 15.78 9.55 -3.63
C ILE A 89 17.09 10.20 -4.11
N GLN A 90 18.18 10.12 -3.34
CA GLN A 90 19.49 10.65 -3.73
C GLN A 90 20.01 9.94 -4.98
N PHE A 91 19.93 8.60 -4.99
CA PHE A 91 20.34 7.82 -6.13
C PHE A 91 19.47 8.08 -7.37
N ALA A 92 18.16 8.22 -7.18
CA ALA A 92 17.24 8.61 -8.24
C ALA A 92 17.57 10.01 -8.80
N GLN A 93 17.99 10.96 -7.96
CA GLN A 93 18.44 12.28 -8.39
C GLN A 93 19.73 12.23 -9.25
N GLU A 94 20.68 11.36 -8.91
CA GLU A 94 21.90 11.15 -9.71
C GLU A 94 21.56 10.60 -11.10
N ILE A 95 20.67 9.61 -11.18
CA ILE A 95 20.20 9.05 -12.45
C ILE A 95 19.43 10.10 -13.24
N SER A 96 18.47 10.79 -12.62
CA SER A 96 17.69 11.85 -13.24
C SER A 96 18.59 12.93 -13.87
N LYS A 97 19.63 13.35 -13.15
CA LYS A 97 20.61 14.32 -13.64
C LYS A 97 21.42 13.77 -14.81
N SER A 98 21.91 12.54 -14.72
CA SER A 98 22.76 11.90 -15.73
C SER A 98 22.01 11.66 -17.03
N LEU A 99 20.76 11.18 -16.95
CA LEU A 99 19.92 10.87 -18.12
C LEU A 99 19.03 12.05 -18.55
N ARG A 100 19.01 13.15 -17.79
CA ARG A 100 18.15 14.32 -18.01
C ARG A 100 16.65 13.98 -18.07
N ILE A 101 16.22 13.04 -17.24
CA ILE A 101 14.84 12.57 -17.12
C ILE A 101 14.21 13.04 -15.80
N PRO A 102 12.89 13.20 -15.74
CA PRO A 102 12.19 13.58 -14.51
C PRO A 102 12.29 12.53 -13.41
N ILE A 103 12.23 13.00 -12.17
CA ILE A 103 12.10 12.18 -10.97
C ILE A 103 10.72 12.35 -10.36
N ILE A 104 10.03 11.22 -10.18
CA ILE A 104 8.81 11.11 -9.40
C ILE A 104 9.21 10.48 -8.06
N HIS A 105 8.80 11.08 -6.95
CA HIS A 105 9.03 10.51 -5.63
C HIS A 105 7.71 10.15 -4.97
N LEU A 106 7.52 8.87 -4.68
CA LEU A 106 6.40 8.35 -3.93
C LEU A 106 6.83 8.10 -2.48
N GLU A 107 6.07 8.62 -1.53
CA GLU A 107 6.34 8.47 -0.11
C GLU A 107 5.32 7.57 0.57
N HIS A 108 5.78 6.46 1.12
CA HIS A 108 4.96 5.49 1.85
C HIS A 108 4.98 5.70 3.37
N ILE A 109 5.99 6.39 3.91
CA ILE A 109 6.31 6.41 5.32
C ILE A 109 6.01 7.79 5.91
N GLU A 110 5.52 7.82 7.14
CA GLU A 110 5.38 9.06 7.91
C GLU A 110 6.67 9.37 8.68
N PRO A 111 7.12 10.64 8.74
CA PRO A 111 8.37 11.00 9.40
C PRO A 111 8.36 10.69 10.89
N GLN A 112 7.20 10.78 11.54
CA GLN A 112 7.03 10.52 12.98
C GLN A 112 7.29 9.08 13.39
N LEU A 113 7.23 8.13 12.42
CA LEU A 113 7.49 6.72 12.68
C LEU A 113 8.94 6.43 13.08
N ASN A 114 9.84 7.35 12.80
CA ASN A 114 11.27 7.12 12.94
C ASN A 114 11.90 7.87 14.12
N ASN A 115 11.13 8.67 14.87
CA ASN A 115 11.63 9.49 15.98
C ASN A 115 12.90 10.26 15.65
N TRP A 116 12.94 10.85 14.46
CA TRP A 116 14.14 11.56 13.99
C TRP A 116 14.36 12.86 14.74
N PRO A 117 15.63 13.22 14.99
CA PRO A 117 15.99 14.60 15.32
C PRO A 117 15.49 15.56 14.24
N GLN A 118 15.12 16.78 14.62
CA GLN A 118 14.59 17.78 13.68
C GLN A 118 15.51 18.03 12.49
N GLU A 119 16.83 18.07 12.73
CA GLU A 119 17.84 18.25 11.68
C GLU A 119 17.80 17.11 10.64
N GLN A 120 17.65 15.87 11.08
CA GLN A 120 17.51 14.71 10.18
C GLN A 120 16.21 14.78 9.36
N PHE A 121 15.10 15.16 10.00
CA PHE A 121 13.84 15.37 9.31
C PHE A 121 13.94 16.46 8.24
N ASP A 122 14.52 17.63 8.59
CA ASP A 122 14.71 18.73 7.65
C ASP A 122 15.64 18.35 6.50
N HIS A 123 16.70 17.59 6.78
CA HIS A 123 17.57 17.03 5.75
C HIS A 123 16.81 16.12 4.78
N MET A 124 16.04 15.15 5.30
CA MET A 124 15.25 14.23 4.47
C MET A 124 14.18 14.97 3.65
N ARG A 125 13.55 16.00 4.23
CA ARG A 125 12.57 16.84 3.54
C ARG A 125 13.19 17.72 2.44
N SER A 126 14.46 18.06 2.56
CA SER A 126 15.16 18.92 1.59
C SER A 126 15.38 18.28 0.22
N PHE A 127 15.31 16.94 0.11
CA PHE A 127 15.46 16.26 -1.16
C PHE A 127 14.33 16.64 -2.13
N LYS A 128 14.71 17.06 -3.34
CA LYS A 128 13.79 17.53 -4.36
C LYS A 128 13.45 16.42 -5.35
N ALA A 129 12.19 16.32 -5.70
CA ALA A 129 11.70 15.61 -6.86
C ALA A 129 10.91 16.57 -7.76
N ASP A 130 10.76 16.24 -9.04
CA ASP A 130 9.92 17.03 -9.93
C ASP A 130 8.45 16.90 -9.59
N ILE A 131 8.07 15.69 -9.15
CA ILE A 131 6.71 15.40 -8.69
C ILE A 131 6.83 14.62 -7.39
N ASN A 132 6.26 15.15 -6.30
CA ASN A 132 6.12 14.42 -5.05
C ASN A 132 4.71 13.84 -4.96
N VAL A 133 4.62 12.54 -4.64
CA VAL A 133 3.38 11.79 -4.49
C VAL A 133 3.31 11.21 -3.09
N PHE A 134 2.18 11.36 -2.44
CA PHE A 134 1.89 10.79 -1.12
C PHE A 134 0.71 9.84 -1.21
N ILE A 135 0.68 8.82 -0.35
CA ILE A 135 -0.41 7.84 -0.33
C ILE A 135 -1.63 8.32 0.47
N THR A 136 -1.45 9.32 1.35
CA THR A 136 -2.52 9.91 2.15
C THR A 136 -2.30 11.41 2.36
N GLU A 137 -3.39 12.15 2.63
CA GLU A 137 -3.32 13.56 3.03
C GLU A 137 -2.60 13.75 4.37
N HIS A 138 -2.75 12.78 5.28
CA HIS A 138 -2.06 12.82 6.57
C HIS A 138 -0.55 12.73 6.37
N ASN A 139 -0.09 11.81 5.54
CA ASN A 139 1.32 11.66 5.18
C ASN A 139 1.87 12.94 4.52
N GLN A 140 1.16 13.49 3.53
CA GLN A 140 1.51 14.76 2.89
C GLN A 140 1.71 15.90 3.91
N LYS A 141 0.77 16.06 4.83
CA LYS A 141 0.81 17.09 5.89
C LYS A 141 1.97 16.84 6.87
N SER A 142 2.21 15.58 7.26
CA SER A 142 3.28 15.21 8.19
C SER A 142 4.67 15.55 7.61
N TRP A 143 4.86 15.39 6.31
CA TRP A 143 6.09 15.80 5.63
C TRP A 143 6.17 17.32 5.37
N GLY A 144 5.05 18.03 5.36
CA GLY A 144 5.00 19.48 5.10
C GLY A 144 5.46 19.85 3.68
N ILE A 145 5.26 18.97 2.70
CA ILE A 145 5.58 19.20 1.28
C ILE A 145 4.29 19.53 0.56
N ASN A 146 3.97 20.83 0.46
CA ASN A 146 2.68 21.30 -0.07
C ASN A 146 2.59 21.20 -1.60
N ASP A 147 3.72 21.32 -2.31
CA ASP A 147 3.78 21.13 -3.78
C ASP A 147 3.90 19.64 -4.08
N SER A 148 2.78 18.95 -3.99
CA SER A 148 2.70 17.49 -4.10
C SER A 148 1.28 17.00 -4.38
N VAL A 149 1.17 15.75 -4.78
CA VAL A 149 -0.10 15.10 -5.14
C VAL A 149 -0.37 13.94 -4.18
N VAL A 150 -1.64 13.72 -3.84
CA VAL A 150 -2.05 12.54 -3.09
C VAL A 150 -2.69 11.52 -4.04
N VAL A 151 -2.14 10.31 -4.07
CA VAL A 151 -2.72 9.17 -4.80
C VAL A 151 -3.07 8.08 -3.80
N LYS A 152 -4.36 7.90 -3.56
CA LYS A 152 -4.85 6.84 -2.69
C LYS A 152 -4.49 5.46 -3.24
N HIS A 153 -4.34 4.46 -2.35
CA HIS A 153 -4.19 3.08 -2.77
C HIS A 153 -5.36 2.60 -3.63
N GLY A 154 -5.09 1.72 -4.59
CA GLY A 154 -6.09 1.02 -5.38
C GLY A 154 -6.25 -0.43 -4.93
N ILE A 155 -7.47 -0.94 -4.92
CA ILE A 155 -7.77 -2.35 -4.68
C ILE A 155 -8.47 -2.92 -5.91
N ARG A 156 -8.06 -4.10 -6.34
CA ARG A 156 -8.73 -4.87 -7.41
C ARG A 156 -9.99 -5.54 -6.83
N THR A 157 -11.07 -4.76 -6.78
CA THR A 157 -12.31 -5.14 -6.11
C THR A 157 -13.02 -6.32 -6.76
N ASP A 158 -12.68 -6.65 -8.00
CA ASP A 158 -13.19 -7.82 -8.71
C ASP A 158 -12.46 -9.11 -8.30
N ASP A 159 -11.17 -9.00 -7.96
CA ASP A 159 -10.37 -10.13 -7.47
C ASP A 159 -10.59 -10.36 -5.97
N PHE A 160 -10.70 -9.28 -5.19
CA PHE A 160 -10.98 -9.31 -3.76
C PHE A 160 -12.47 -9.12 -3.49
N ASN A 161 -13.23 -10.22 -3.55
CA ASN A 161 -14.68 -10.23 -3.34
C ASN A 161 -15.16 -11.59 -2.80
N GLY A 162 -16.45 -11.68 -2.47
CA GLY A 162 -17.15 -12.95 -2.27
C GLY A 162 -17.07 -13.51 -0.85
N TRP A 163 -16.96 -12.68 0.17
CA TRP A 163 -17.03 -13.14 1.55
C TRP A 163 -18.36 -13.86 1.85
N THR A 164 -18.25 -15.05 2.45
CA THR A 164 -19.37 -15.89 2.85
C THR A 164 -19.41 -16.13 4.37
N GLY A 165 -18.28 -15.88 5.01
CA GLY A 165 -18.02 -16.32 6.38
C GLY A 165 -17.80 -17.83 6.48
N PRO A 166 -17.64 -18.36 7.70
CA PRO A 166 -17.56 -19.79 7.94
C PRO A 166 -18.90 -20.48 7.62
N ALA A 167 -18.84 -21.70 7.10
CA ALA A 167 -20.03 -22.52 6.93
C ALA A 167 -20.59 -22.96 8.30
N ASP A 168 -21.85 -23.38 8.33
CA ASP A 168 -22.49 -23.86 9.55
C ASP A 168 -21.74 -25.09 10.11
N GLY A 169 -21.32 -25.00 11.34
CA GLY A 169 -20.53 -26.03 12.00
C GLY A 169 -19.00 -25.91 11.85
N ASP A 170 -18.53 -25.01 10.98
CA ASP A 170 -17.10 -24.72 10.84
C ASP A 170 -16.54 -23.91 12.03
N VAL A 171 -15.23 -24.02 12.22
CA VAL A 171 -14.52 -23.22 13.22
C VAL A 171 -14.55 -21.76 12.84
N LYS A 172 -15.08 -20.92 13.72
CA LYS A 172 -15.03 -19.46 13.58
C LYS A 172 -13.61 -18.97 13.85
N TYR A 173 -12.96 -18.38 12.83
CA TYR A 173 -11.65 -17.81 13.04
C TYR A 173 -11.59 -16.33 12.70
N VAL A 174 -10.83 -15.60 13.53
CA VAL A 174 -10.46 -14.21 13.36
C VAL A 174 -9.13 -14.18 12.63
N LEU A 175 -9.10 -13.62 11.44
CA LEU A 175 -7.94 -13.60 10.55
C LEU A 175 -7.15 -12.30 10.70
N TYR A 176 -5.82 -12.40 10.81
CA TYR A 176 -4.91 -11.28 10.64
C TYR A 176 -3.83 -11.62 9.59
N ILE A 177 -3.66 -10.76 8.60
CA ILE A 177 -2.65 -10.93 7.55
C ILE A 177 -1.58 -9.85 7.79
N VAL A 178 -0.42 -10.26 8.28
CA VAL A 178 0.67 -9.37 8.67
C VAL A 178 2.01 -10.11 8.70
N ASN A 179 3.10 -9.45 8.28
CA ASN A 179 4.45 -9.98 8.37
C ASN A 179 5.14 -9.46 9.62
N GLY A 180 5.84 -10.34 10.35
CA GLY A 180 6.64 -9.98 11.51
C GLY A 180 5.83 -9.38 12.64
N LEU A 181 4.65 -9.94 12.96
CA LEU A 181 3.73 -9.39 13.95
C LEU A 181 4.42 -9.10 15.28
N GLU A 182 5.14 -10.08 15.84
CA GLU A 182 5.84 -9.93 17.12
C GLU A 182 7.14 -9.13 16.98
N SER A 183 7.97 -9.45 15.98
CA SER A 183 9.28 -8.79 15.79
C SER A 183 9.15 -7.31 15.41
N ARG A 184 7.99 -6.89 14.95
CA ARG A 184 7.66 -5.52 14.54
C ARG A 184 6.47 -4.97 15.34
N ASP A 185 6.35 -5.31 16.62
CA ASP A 185 5.25 -4.91 17.50
C ASP A 185 4.95 -3.41 17.43
N GLN A 186 5.99 -2.57 17.43
CA GLN A 186 5.87 -1.11 17.32
C GLN A 186 5.09 -0.63 16.09
N PHE A 187 5.08 -1.43 15.00
CA PHE A 187 4.34 -1.14 13.77
C PHE A 187 3.05 -1.94 13.67
N CYS A 188 3.10 -3.22 14.03
CA CYS A 188 2.04 -4.19 13.72
C CYS A 188 1.05 -4.38 14.88
N GLY A 189 1.40 -3.96 16.12
CA GLY A 189 0.51 -4.04 17.26
C GLY A 189 0.30 -5.46 17.81
N PHE A 190 1.40 -6.22 17.99
CA PHE A 190 1.36 -7.55 18.60
C PHE A 190 0.80 -7.52 20.02
N THR A 191 1.19 -6.52 20.80
CA THR A 191 0.70 -6.33 22.17
C THR A 191 -0.81 -6.18 22.20
N GLU A 192 -1.40 -5.33 21.31
CA GLU A 192 -2.85 -5.14 21.21
C GLU A 192 -3.52 -6.40 20.68
N TRP A 193 -2.95 -7.04 19.64
CA TRP A 193 -3.50 -8.29 19.09
C TRP A 193 -3.58 -9.38 20.16
N SER A 194 -2.51 -9.58 20.95
CA SER A 194 -2.47 -10.58 22.01
C SER A 194 -3.51 -10.29 23.10
N ALA A 195 -3.63 -9.03 23.50
CA ALA A 195 -4.60 -8.63 24.52
C ALA A 195 -6.06 -8.80 24.04
N VAL A 196 -6.36 -8.44 22.77
CA VAL A 196 -7.69 -8.66 22.18
C VAL A 196 -7.99 -10.15 22.06
N LYS A 197 -7.01 -10.96 21.61
CA LYS A 197 -7.16 -12.41 21.54
C LYS A 197 -7.52 -13.01 22.89
N GLU A 198 -6.76 -12.68 23.95
CA GLU A 198 -7.02 -13.16 25.31
C GLU A 198 -8.44 -12.78 25.79
N LYS A 199 -8.88 -11.54 25.53
CA LYS A 199 -10.21 -11.06 25.90
C LYS A 199 -11.31 -11.83 25.16
N VAL A 200 -11.16 -12.03 23.83
CA VAL A 200 -12.12 -12.79 23.02
C VAL A 200 -12.21 -14.26 23.52
N GLU A 201 -11.06 -14.92 23.72
CA GLU A 201 -11.02 -16.32 24.18
C GLU A 201 -11.61 -16.51 25.60
N LYS A 202 -11.58 -15.48 26.45
CA LYS A 202 -12.25 -15.48 27.76
C LYS A 202 -13.78 -15.38 27.61
N ILE A 203 -14.28 -14.63 26.64
CA ILE A 203 -15.72 -14.44 26.40
C ILE A 203 -16.30 -15.66 25.66
N ASP A 204 -15.62 -16.09 24.59
CA ASP A 204 -16.04 -17.19 23.74
C ASP A 204 -14.82 -18.03 23.28
N PRO A 205 -14.50 -19.12 24.00
CA PRO A 205 -13.33 -19.95 23.68
C PRO A 205 -13.48 -20.77 22.37
N SER A 206 -14.65 -20.78 21.75
CA SER A 206 -14.86 -21.41 20.44
C SER A 206 -14.26 -20.61 19.30
N ILE A 207 -14.08 -19.29 19.46
CA ILE A 207 -13.48 -18.41 18.47
C ILE A 207 -11.96 -18.60 18.46
N LYS A 208 -11.38 -18.86 17.29
CA LYS A 208 -9.95 -19.08 17.11
C LYS A 208 -9.30 -17.92 16.36
N PHE A 209 -8.00 -17.70 16.58
CA PHE A 209 -7.23 -16.70 15.86
C PHE A 209 -6.30 -17.38 14.86
N ALA A 210 -6.33 -16.89 13.61
CA ALA A 210 -5.48 -17.34 12.52
C ALA A 210 -4.57 -16.20 12.06
N LEU A 211 -3.29 -16.49 11.88
CA LEU A 211 -2.29 -15.55 11.43
C LEU A 211 -1.77 -16.01 10.07
N VAL A 212 -1.68 -15.10 9.11
CA VAL A 212 -1.09 -15.30 7.79
C VAL A 212 -0.01 -14.24 7.56
N GLY A 213 1.08 -14.64 6.91
CA GLY A 213 2.23 -13.79 6.67
C GLY A 213 3.51 -14.42 7.20
N GLU A 214 4.63 -13.77 6.98
CA GLU A 214 5.93 -14.24 7.43
C GLU A 214 6.12 -13.98 8.95
N ASN A 215 5.74 -14.95 9.76
CA ASN A 215 5.90 -14.94 11.20
C ASN A 215 6.64 -16.22 11.62
N PRO A 216 7.96 -16.18 11.84
CA PRO A 216 8.79 -17.36 12.06
C PRO A 216 8.25 -18.30 13.14
N GLY A 217 8.09 -19.58 12.83
CA GLY A 217 7.56 -20.59 13.72
C GLY A 217 6.03 -20.56 13.94
N VAL A 218 5.31 -19.56 13.36
CA VAL A 218 3.87 -19.37 13.55
C VAL A 218 3.10 -19.46 12.24
N SER A 219 3.48 -18.68 11.25
CA SER A 219 2.78 -18.66 9.94
C SER A 219 3.70 -18.32 8.78
N GLN A 220 3.22 -18.59 7.56
CA GLN A 220 3.92 -18.31 6.31
C GLN A 220 3.06 -17.40 5.41
N PRO A 221 3.67 -16.64 4.48
CA PRO A 221 2.94 -15.87 3.49
C PRO A 221 2.21 -16.79 2.51
N ILE A 222 1.09 -16.31 2.00
CA ILE A 222 0.33 -16.96 0.92
C ILE A 222 0.55 -16.14 -0.35
N SER A 223 1.40 -16.63 -1.26
CA SER A 223 1.68 -15.97 -2.55
C SER A 223 0.57 -16.21 -3.58
N ASN A 224 -0.19 -17.29 -3.45
CA ASN A 224 -1.34 -17.56 -4.31
C ASN A 224 -2.53 -16.71 -3.88
N GLU A 225 -2.84 -15.69 -4.67
CA GLU A 225 -3.89 -14.74 -4.37
C GLU A 225 -5.28 -15.39 -4.23
N LYS A 226 -5.59 -16.44 -5.02
CA LYS A 226 -6.86 -17.15 -4.89
C LYS A 226 -7.00 -17.86 -3.54
N ILE A 227 -5.89 -18.41 -3.02
CA ILE A 227 -5.87 -19.03 -1.69
C ILE A 227 -6.01 -17.96 -0.62
N LEU A 228 -5.33 -16.83 -0.77
CA LEU A 228 -5.44 -15.69 0.14
C LEU A 228 -6.87 -15.16 0.22
N VAL A 229 -7.49 -14.90 -0.93
CA VAL A 229 -8.89 -14.47 -1.04
C VAL A 229 -9.83 -15.51 -0.43
N SER A 230 -9.61 -16.80 -0.68
CA SER A 230 -10.41 -17.87 -0.07
C SER A 230 -10.29 -17.90 1.44
N SER A 231 -9.09 -17.61 1.99
CA SER A 231 -8.89 -17.52 3.45
C SER A 231 -9.66 -16.33 4.04
N ILE A 232 -9.64 -15.18 3.35
CA ILE A 232 -10.42 -14.00 3.76
C ILE A 232 -11.92 -14.29 3.68
N ASN A 233 -12.37 -14.91 2.61
CA ASN A 233 -13.79 -15.16 2.36
C ASN A 233 -14.44 -16.11 3.38
N LYS A 234 -13.65 -16.96 4.02
CA LYS A 234 -14.10 -17.92 5.02
C LYS A 234 -13.87 -17.48 6.47
N CYS A 235 -13.17 -16.38 6.72
CA CYS A 235 -12.99 -15.91 8.08
C CYS A 235 -14.31 -15.40 8.67
N ALA A 236 -14.49 -15.57 9.99
CA ALA A 236 -15.62 -15.00 10.71
C ALA A 236 -15.47 -13.48 10.86
N CYS A 237 -14.24 -13.02 11.09
CA CYS A 237 -13.89 -11.61 11.25
C CYS A 237 -12.44 -11.39 10.83
N TYR A 238 -12.14 -10.24 10.28
CA TYR A 238 -10.76 -9.79 10.05
C TYR A 238 -10.36 -8.78 11.14
N ILE A 239 -9.17 -8.91 11.70
CA ILE A 239 -8.63 -7.97 12.68
C ILE A 239 -7.40 -7.24 12.13
N ASN A 240 -7.26 -5.95 12.44
CA ASN A 240 -6.05 -5.17 12.21
C ASN A 240 -5.69 -4.37 13.45
N THR A 241 -4.52 -4.63 14.01
CA THR A 241 -4.01 -3.94 15.21
C THR A 241 -2.85 -3.00 14.92
N SER A 242 -2.58 -2.71 13.64
CA SER A 242 -1.45 -1.86 13.24
C SER A 242 -1.46 -0.53 13.97
N ARG A 243 -0.29 -0.17 14.53
CA ARG A 243 -0.06 1.12 15.20
C ARG A 243 0.42 2.19 14.22
N LEU A 244 1.28 1.79 13.29
CA LEU A 244 2.03 2.68 12.41
C LEU A 244 2.02 2.17 10.95
N SER A 245 0.84 1.92 10.42
CA SER A 245 0.63 1.61 9.00
C SER A 245 -0.34 2.64 8.42
N PRO A 246 0.13 3.61 7.61
CA PRO A 246 -0.74 4.65 7.09
C PRO A 246 -1.95 4.10 6.33
N VAL A 247 -1.71 3.04 5.54
CA VAL A 247 -2.75 2.35 4.77
C VAL A 247 -2.45 0.85 4.73
N PRO A 248 -3.02 0.04 5.64
CA PRO A 248 -2.77 -1.40 5.66
C PRO A 248 -3.51 -2.08 4.50
N MET A 249 -2.76 -2.49 3.47
CA MET A 249 -3.32 -3.11 2.25
C MET A 249 -4.16 -4.35 2.57
N SER A 250 -3.69 -5.22 3.46
CA SER A 250 -4.41 -6.45 3.83
C SER A 250 -5.77 -6.19 4.50
N LEU A 251 -5.90 -5.08 5.27
CA LEU A 251 -7.20 -4.63 5.78
C LEU A 251 -8.12 -4.22 4.63
N MET A 252 -7.61 -3.44 3.67
CA MET A 252 -8.41 -2.99 2.54
C MET A 252 -8.81 -4.16 1.61
N GLU A 253 -7.93 -5.15 1.42
CA GLU A 253 -8.22 -6.39 0.71
C GLU A 253 -9.35 -7.18 1.41
N ALA A 254 -9.29 -7.31 2.75
CA ALA A 254 -10.34 -7.95 3.53
C ALA A 254 -11.67 -7.19 3.47
N MET A 255 -11.62 -5.86 3.62
CA MET A 255 -12.80 -5.00 3.44
C MET A 255 -13.39 -5.14 2.04
N SER A 256 -12.55 -5.21 1.00
CA SER A 256 -12.98 -5.41 -0.38
C SER A 256 -13.69 -6.74 -0.59
N CYS A 257 -13.22 -7.81 0.04
CA CYS A 257 -13.89 -9.10 0.02
C CYS A 257 -15.30 -9.03 0.64
N GLY A 258 -15.59 -8.04 1.45
CA GLY A 258 -16.81 -7.92 2.23
C GLY A 258 -16.71 -8.63 3.58
N ALA A 259 -15.50 -8.97 4.03
CA ALA A 259 -15.27 -9.50 5.36
C ALA A 259 -15.58 -8.43 6.42
N PRO A 260 -16.27 -8.78 7.51
CA PRO A 260 -16.45 -7.85 8.63
C PRO A 260 -15.10 -7.61 9.30
N CYS A 261 -14.67 -6.34 9.36
CA CYS A 261 -13.36 -5.95 9.87
C CYS A 261 -13.48 -5.19 11.18
N VAL A 262 -12.59 -5.50 12.13
CA VAL A 262 -12.35 -4.74 13.35
C VAL A 262 -10.92 -4.22 13.33
N SER A 263 -10.70 -2.93 13.59
CA SER A 263 -9.37 -2.34 13.46
C SER A 263 -9.07 -1.31 14.54
N SER A 264 -7.78 -1.12 14.80
CA SER A 264 -7.28 0.03 15.56
C SER A 264 -7.60 1.33 14.82
N ALA A 265 -7.98 2.37 15.58
CA ALA A 265 -8.24 3.71 15.05
C ALA A 265 -6.95 4.53 14.99
N LYS A 266 -6.02 4.16 14.10
CA LYS A 266 -4.72 4.82 13.91
C LYS A 266 -4.62 5.44 12.51
N GLN A 267 -3.95 6.57 12.42
CA GLN A 267 -3.60 7.28 11.17
C GLN A 267 -4.83 7.47 10.24
N GLU A 268 -4.79 6.95 9.01
CA GLU A 268 -5.88 7.08 8.03
C GLU A 268 -6.97 6.00 8.18
N ILE A 269 -6.78 4.99 9.04
CA ILE A 269 -7.72 3.87 9.18
C ILE A 269 -9.14 4.33 9.51
N PRO A 270 -9.38 5.31 10.42
CA PRO A 270 -10.74 5.83 10.65
C PRO A 270 -11.42 6.39 9.40
N LYS A 271 -10.66 7.06 8.52
CA LYS A 271 -11.19 7.56 7.24
C LYS A 271 -11.46 6.45 6.22
N ILE A 272 -10.71 5.34 6.29
CA ILE A 272 -10.93 4.18 5.45
C ILE A 272 -12.18 3.42 5.90
N MET A 273 -12.30 3.16 7.19
CA MET A 273 -13.38 2.33 7.74
C MET A 273 -14.70 3.08 7.92
N GLN A 274 -14.66 4.36 8.31
CA GLN A 274 -15.83 5.22 8.56
C GLN A 274 -16.92 4.57 9.43
N ASN A 275 -16.47 3.86 10.48
CA ASN A 275 -17.35 3.17 11.42
C ASN A 275 -16.67 3.03 12.79
N ASP A 276 -17.03 3.89 13.73
CA ASP A 276 -16.40 3.96 15.07
C ASP A 276 -16.75 2.75 15.96
N ASP A 277 -17.81 2.01 15.64
CA ASP A 277 -18.16 0.79 16.40
C ASP A 277 -17.07 -0.30 16.26
N VAL A 278 -16.47 -0.39 15.07
CA VAL A 278 -15.48 -1.45 14.73
C VAL A 278 -14.07 -0.87 14.46
N CYS A 279 -13.92 0.44 14.46
CA CYS A 279 -12.65 1.15 14.34
C CYS A 279 -12.35 1.90 15.63
N THR A 280 -11.60 1.30 16.54
CA THR A 280 -11.40 1.81 17.90
C THR A 280 -10.02 1.44 18.44
N ASN A 281 -9.53 2.21 19.42
CA ASN A 281 -8.34 1.86 20.20
C ASN A 281 -8.68 1.22 21.56
N ASP A 282 -9.96 1.07 21.87
CA ASP A 282 -10.42 0.38 23.07
C ASP A 282 -10.42 -1.14 22.83
N LEU A 283 -9.55 -1.86 23.51
CA LEU A 283 -9.37 -3.30 23.34
C LEU A 283 -10.57 -4.12 23.85
N ASP A 284 -11.31 -3.63 24.82
CA ASP A 284 -12.54 -4.26 25.31
C ASP A 284 -13.66 -4.11 24.27
N GLN A 285 -13.80 -2.94 23.69
CA GLN A 285 -14.71 -2.70 22.58
C GLN A 285 -14.34 -3.56 21.36
N MET A 286 -13.06 -3.64 20.97
CA MET A 286 -12.61 -4.51 19.89
C MET A 286 -13.00 -5.98 20.14
N ALA A 287 -12.73 -6.48 21.33
CA ALA A 287 -13.07 -7.87 21.69
C ALA A 287 -14.58 -8.11 21.65
N ALA A 288 -15.38 -7.21 22.23
CA ALA A 288 -16.83 -7.31 22.20
C ALA A 288 -17.41 -7.30 20.76
N GLN A 289 -16.88 -6.45 19.89
CA GLN A 289 -17.29 -6.39 18.49
C GLN A 289 -16.92 -7.68 17.73
N ILE A 290 -15.72 -8.23 17.95
CA ILE A 290 -15.32 -9.51 17.36
C ILE A 290 -16.27 -10.63 17.77
N VAL A 291 -16.57 -10.76 19.08
CA VAL A 291 -17.50 -11.78 19.59
C VAL A 291 -18.89 -11.60 18.97
N LYS A 292 -19.39 -10.37 18.92
CA LYS A 292 -20.68 -10.05 18.30
C LYS A 292 -20.71 -10.45 16.83
N ILE A 293 -19.71 -10.06 16.04
CA ILE A 293 -19.57 -10.40 14.62
C ILE A 293 -19.56 -11.93 14.43
N CYS A 294 -18.78 -12.65 15.26
CA CYS A 294 -18.67 -14.10 15.15
C CYS A 294 -19.98 -14.84 15.50
N ASN A 295 -20.86 -14.25 16.30
CA ASN A 295 -22.06 -14.90 16.82
C ASN A 295 -23.39 -14.36 16.24
N ASP A 296 -23.33 -13.25 15.49
CA ASP A 296 -24.49 -12.62 14.85
C ASP A 296 -24.22 -12.46 13.35
N LYS A 297 -24.76 -13.38 12.55
CA LYS A 297 -24.56 -13.41 11.10
C LYS A 297 -25.11 -12.17 10.39
N GLU A 298 -26.25 -11.64 10.86
CA GLU A 298 -26.86 -10.45 10.25
C GLU A 298 -25.97 -9.22 10.51
N TYR A 299 -25.46 -9.13 11.74
CA TYR A 299 -24.53 -8.07 12.09
C TYR A 299 -23.22 -8.19 11.30
N ALA A 300 -22.67 -9.39 11.15
CA ALA A 300 -21.47 -9.65 10.35
C ALA A 300 -21.67 -9.21 8.89
N VAL A 301 -22.79 -9.57 8.25
CA VAL A 301 -23.15 -9.15 6.89
C VAL A 301 -23.28 -7.63 6.80
N LYS A 302 -23.90 -6.97 7.79
CA LYS A 302 -24.03 -5.52 7.83
C LYS A 302 -22.68 -4.83 7.86
N ILE A 303 -21.77 -5.26 8.75
CA ILE A 303 -20.42 -4.69 8.86
C ILE A 303 -19.61 -4.97 7.60
N GLY A 304 -19.62 -6.21 7.09
CA GLY A 304 -18.90 -6.59 5.88
C GLY A 304 -19.35 -5.81 4.64
N SER A 305 -20.66 -5.62 4.48
CA SER A 305 -21.22 -4.81 3.38
C SER A 305 -20.78 -3.34 3.48
N HIS A 306 -20.77 -2.77 4.70
CA HIS A 306 -20.25 -1.42 4.92
C HIS A 306 -18.77 -1.35 4.53
N CYS A 307 -17.93 -2.28 5.02
CA CYS A 307 -16.51 -2.35 4.68
C CYS A 307 -16.28 -2.39 3.16
N ARG A 308 -16.99 -3.28 2.44
CA ARG A 308 -16.88 -3.39 0.99
C ARG A 308 -17.27 -2.09 0.28
N ASN A 309 -18.36 -1.48 0.66
CA ASN A 309 -18.83 -0.24 0.05
C ASN A 309 -17.80 0.88 0.19
N GLN A 310 -17.09 0.98 1.32
CA GLN A 310 -16.02 1.95 1.49
C GLN A 310 -14.89 1.76 0.48
N ILE A 311 -14.49 0.51 0.23
CA ILE A 311 -13.39 0.22 -0.71
C ILE A 311 -13.84 0.41 -2.16
N VAL A 312 -14.98 -0.13 -2.55
CA VAL A 312 -15.50 -0.04 -3.93
C VAL A 312 -15.68 1.42 -4.35
N ASN A 313 -16.18 2.27 -3.45
CA ASN A 313 -16.48 3.66 -3.78
C ASN A 313 -15.28 4.61 -3.70
N ASN A 314 -14.25 4.29 -2.88
CA ASN A 314 -13.21 5.28 -2.56
C ASN A 314 -11.78 4.81 -2.87
N TYR A 315 -11.59 3.51 -3.15
CA TYR A 315 -10.26 2.90 -3.27
C TYR A 315 -10.18 1.86 -4.40
N ASN A 316 -10.97 1.99 -5.45
CA ASN A 316 -10.92 1.06 -6.59
C ASN A 316 -9.64 1.25 -7.42
N ILE A 317 -9.20 0.16 -8.07
CA ILE A 317 -7.97 0.16 -8.86
C ILE A 317 -8.04 1.10 -10.07
N GLY A 318 -9.22 1.31 -10.64
CA GLY A 318 -9.40 2.20 -11.80
C GLY A 318 -9.05 3.66 -11.48
N ASP A 319 -9.48 4.15 -10.31
CA ASP A 319 -9.14 5.52 -9.88
C ASP A 319 -7.64 5.66 -9.60
N PHE A 320 -7.01 4.65 -9.01
CA PHE A 320 -5.57 4.59 -8.79
C PHE A 320 -4.80 4.64 -10.12
N VAL A 321 -5.17 3.80 -11.09
CA VAL A 321 -4.56 3.76 -12.43
C VAL A 321 -4.72 5.11 -13.14
N ASN A 322 -5.91 5.69 -13.11
CA ASN A 322 -6.18 6.99 -13.72
C ASN A 322 -5.35 8.12 -13.08
N ALA A 323 -5.19 8.09 -11.75
CA ALA A 323 -4.38 9.08 -11.04
C ALA A 323 -2.90 8.96 -11.40
N TRP A 324 -2.36 7.75 -11.44
CA TRP A 324 -0.97 7.52 -11.82
C TRP A 324 -0.69 7.85 -13.28
N ASN A 325 -1.60 7.54 -14.20
CA ASN A 325 -1.44 7.91 -15.60
C ASN A 325 -1.36 9.44 -15.79
N LYS A 326 -2.13 10.22 -15.03
CA LYS A 326 -1.99 11.68 -15.02
C LYS A 326 -0.63 12.15 -14.52
N ILE A 327 -0.06 11.46 -13.52
CA ILE A 327 1.28 11.77 -13.00
C ILE A 327 2.35 11.46 -14.05
N PHE A 328 2.25 10.33 -14.75
CA PHE A 328 3.19 9.98 -15.81
C PHE A 328 3.09 10.91 -16.99
N ASP A 329 1.88 11.33 -17.35
CA ASP A 329 1.66 12.37 -18.36
C ASP A 329 2.33 13.69 -17.96
N LEU A 330 2.15 14.14 -16.71
CA LEU A 330 2.81 15.34 -16.19
C LEU A 330 4.33 15.21 -16.20
N ALA A 331 4.87 14.05 -15.82
CA ALA A 331 6.30 13.80 -15.88
C ALA A 331 6.82 13.85 -17.32
N HIS A 332 6.05 13.34 -18.29
CA HIS A 332 6.38 13.44 -19.71
C HIS A 332 6.45 14.91 -20.19
N GLU A 333 5.51 15.75 -19.80
CA GLU A 333 5.55 17.19 -20.09
C GLU A 333 6.80 17.86 -19.51
N ILE A 334 7.17 17.52 -18.28
CA ILE A 334 8.41 18.02 -17.64
C ILE A 334 9.64 17.56 -18.43
N ARG A 335 9.70 16.29 -18.86
CA ARG A 335 10.80 15.75 -19.68
C ARG A 335 10.99 16.58 -20.94
N ILE A 336 9.93 16.85 -21.66
CA ILE A 336 9.97 17.63 -22.90
C ILE A 336 10.51 19.05 -22.63
N GLY A 337 10.03 19.68 -21.56
CA GLY A 337 10.52 21.00 -21.17
C GLY A 337 12.01 21.05 -20.81
N ARG A 338 12.66 19.90 -20.54
CA ARG A 338 14.11 19.80 -20.27
C ARG A 338 14.95 19.58 -21.53
N VAL A 339 14.37 19.00 -22.55
CA VAL A 339 15.06 18.68 -23.82
C VAL A 339 15.12 19.90 -24.73
N ILE A 340 14.21 20.85 -24.59
CA ILE A 340 14.13 22.12 -25.31
C ILE A 340 14.89 23.21 -24.54
#